data_bc33082c66e6ddf0e8708cdc91cf157a
#
_entry.id   bc33082c66e6ddf0e8708cdc91cf157a
#
_cell.length_a   1.000
_cell.length_b   1.000
_cell.length_c   1.000
_cell.angle_alpha   90.00
_cell.angle_beta   90.00
_cell.angle_gamma   90.00
#
_symmetry.space_group_name_H-M   'P 1'
#
loop_
_entity.id
_entity.type
_entity.pdbx_description
1 polymer ?
#
loop_
_entity_poly.entity_id
_entity_poly.type
_entity_poly.pdbx_seq_one_letter_code
_entity_poly.pdbx_strand_id
1 'polypeptide(L)'
;MKRLLTYCLIMCLSCSIYAADNTVKNLQKQQRQLKQEIEQTNKMLKQTKKNETATVTKLELINKNIATQKKLINSLGQEISSIDDEMTELNRRRDTLEQTLSELKADYARIIRETHYARMQQSPLLFILSSHNFHQLVRRIRYLQMFAHYRHEQAARIEGVKTEINAQNTKLAQHKTDKQHALKTQKREQEKLARDERKQQQMLKDLQQKEKELTAQLKKQQKKVNDLNKKITETIEKQAKEQAKIALTKEQQLISGNFEQNKGKLPWPVEKGFISGQFGKHQHPVYKDVTIDNKGIYLQTTAGAGARAIFEGQVTSCFLMNGSYAVIVAHGNYRSVYAGLSRLNVKQGDKVVAKQKIGTIFSDPEQDNKTELFFQVWKDKTILNPSLWLAK
;
A
#
# COMPACT_ATOMS: atom_id res chain seq x y z
N MET A 1 -50.18 -36.15 21.35
CA MET A 1 -48.98 -35.38 21.76
C MET A 1 -47.70 -35.81 21.06
N LYS A 2 -47.39 -37.08 20.88
CA LYS A 2 -46.14 -37.52 20.18
C LYS A 2 -46.03 -37.04 18.72
N ARG A 3 -47.12 -36.93 17.94
CA ARG A 3 -47.10 -36.46 16.55
C ARG A 3 -46.88 -34.96 16.38
N LEU A 4 -47.21 -34.11 17.38
CA LEU A 4 -46.93 -32.67 17.35
C LEU A 4 -45.46 -32.36 17.66
N LEU A 5 -44.82 -33.14 18.53
CA LEU A 5 -43.41 -33.01 18.85
C LEU A 5 -42.49 -33.37 17.66
N THR A 6 -42.85 -34.37 16.87
CA THR A 6 -42.09 -34.74 15.66
C THR A 6 -42.20 -33.67 14.55
N TYR A 7 -43.34 -32.99 14.40
CA TYR A 7 -43.49 -31.89 13.45
C TYR A 7 -42.69 -30.66 13.85
N CYS A 8 -42.62 -30.30 15.14
CA CYS A 8 -41.78 -29.21 15.66
C CYS A 8 -40.28 -29.50 15.50
N LEU A 9 -39.86 -30.77 15.70
CA LEU A 9 -38.45 -31.16 15.55
C LEU A 9 -38.01 -31.10 14.08
N ILE A 10 -38.88 -31.50 13.14
CA ILE A 10 -38.61 -31.41 11.70
C ILE A 10 -38.57 -29.94 11.21
N MET A 11 -39.41 -29.08 11.77
CA MET A 11 -39.45 -27.65 11.42
C MET A 11 -38.23 -26.87 11.96
N CYS A 12 -37.72 -27.23 13.13
CA CYS A 12 -36.47 -26.63 13.68
C CYS A 12 -35.23 -27.11 12.91
N LEU A 13 -35.17 -28.36 12.41
CA LEU A 13 -34.06 -28.86 11.60
C LEU A 13 -34.01 -28.23 10.20
N SER A 14 -35.15 -27.90 9.60
CA SER A 14 -35.16 -27.20 8.30
C SER A 14 -34.68 -25.76 8.39
N CYS A 15 -34.85 -25.09 9.54
CA CYS A 15 -34.38 -23.70 9.75
C CYS A 15 -32.87 -23.60 9.85
N SER A 16 -32.20 -24.62 10.42
CA SER A 16 -30.72 -24.62 10.55
C SER A 16 -29.98 -24.85 9.22
N ILE A 17 -30.58 -25.64 8.30
CA ILE A 17 -30.00 -25.88 6.96
C ILE A 17 -30.12 -24.61 6.08
N TYR A 18 -31.22 -23.85 6.19
CA TYR A 18 -31.38 -22.56 5.50
C TYR A 18 -30.40 -21.50 6.02
N ALA A 19 -30.02 -21.51 7.30
CA ALA A 19 -29.07 -20.58 7.87
C ALA A 19 -27.63 -20.84 7.38
N ALA A 20 -27.24 -22.10 7.26
CA ALA A 20 -25.90 -22.48 6.79
C ALA A 20 -25.69 -22.14 5.30
N ASP A 21 -26.64 -22.46 4.43
CA ASP A 21 -26.59 -22.12 2.99
C ASP A 21 -26.49 -20.58 2.79
N ASN A 22 -27.17 -19.79 3.61
CA ASN A 22 -27.04 -18.33 3.60
C ASN A 22 -25.66 -17.85 4.05
N THR A 23 -25.00 -18.54 4.96
CA THR A 23 -23.66 -18.18 5.44
C THR A 23 -22.62 -18.39 4.34
N VAL A 24 -22.64 -19.55 3.67
CA VAL A 24 -21.74 -19.84 2.54
C VAL A 24 -21.97 -18.87 1.38
N LYS A 25 -23.22 -18.60 1.02
CA LYS A 25 -23.55 -17.60 -0.02
C LYS A 25 -23.05 -16.20 0.32
N ASN A 26 -23.15 -15.77 1.57
CA ASN A 26 -22.63 -14.49 2.03
C ASN A 26 -21.10 -14.45 1.95
N LEU A 27 -20.40 -15.50 2.37
CA LEU A 27 -18.96 -15.63 2.26
C LEU A 27 -18.49 -15.58 0.80
N GLN A 28 -19.16 -16.30 -0.10
CA GLN A 28 -18.87 -16.27 -1.54
C GLN A 28 -19.11 -14.88 -2.15
N LYS A 29 -20.15 -14.15 -1.72
CA LYS A 29 -20.38 -12.77 -2.14
C LYS A 29 -19.25 -11.84 -1.70
N GLN A 30 -18.82 -11.95 -0.44
CA GLN A 30 -17.65 -11.20 0.08
C GLN A 30 -16.37 -11.55 -0.68
N GLN A 31 -16.12 -12.81 -0.97
CA GLN A 31 -14.97 -13.26 -1.76
C GLN A 31 -14.97 -12.66 -3.18
N ARG A 32 -16.12 -12.60 -3.84
CA ARG A 32 -16.23 -11.95 -5.17
C ARG A 32 -15.86 -10.48 -5.10
N GLN A 33 -16.32 -9.76 -4.06
CA GLN A 33 -15.98 -8.35 -3.85
C GLN A 33 -14.48 -8.19 -3.61
N LEU A 34 -13.87 -9.02 -2.73
CA LEU A 34 -12.44 -9.00 -2.46
C LEU A 34 -11.59 -9.31 -3.70
N LYS A 35 -12.02 -10.29 -4.52
CA LYS A 35 -11.35 -10.60 -5.80
C LYS A 35 -11.41 -9.44 -6.79
N GLN A 36 -12.54 -8.74 -6.89
CA GLN A 36 -12.68 -7.55 -7.73
C GLN A 36 -11.77 -6.40 -7.24
N GLU A 37 -11.69 -6.19 -5.93
CA GLU A 37 -10.80 -5.18 -5.34
C GLU A 37 -9.32 -5.49 -5.61
N ILE A 38 -8.90 -6.75 -5.50
CA ILE A 38 -7.55 -7.20 -5.87
C ILE A 38 -7.28 -6.94 -7.36
N GLU A 39 -8.22 -7.24 -8.25
CA GLU A 39 -8.05 -7.03 -9.69
C GLU A 39 -7.93 -5.53 -10.04
N GLN A 40 -8.76 -4.68 -9.44
CA GLN A 40 -8.66 -3.21 -9.60
C GLN A 40 -7.32 -2.70 -9.12
N THR A 41 -6.85 -3.15 -7.94
CA THR A 41 -5.55 -2.76 -7.38
C THR A 41 -4.41 -3.21 -8.29
N ASN A 42 -4.48 -4.41 -8.87
CA ASN A 42 -3.48 -4.90 -9.82
C ASN A 42 -3.46 -4.10 -11.15
N LYS A 43 -4.62 -3.62 -11.62
CA LYS A 43 -4.69 -2.72 -12.78
C LYS A 43 -4.02 -1.37 -12.47
N MET A 44 -4.28 -0.80 -11.30
CA MET A 44 -3.61 0.42 -10.84
C MET A 44 -2.09 0.23 -10.73
N LEU A 45 -1.62 -0.89 -10.17
CA LEU A 45 -0.19 -1.24 -10.10
C LEU A 45 0.47 -1.30 -11.48
N LYS A 46 -0.21 -1.83 -12.50
CA LYS A 46 0.31 -1.86 -13.88
C LYS A 46 0.40 -0.48 -14.51
N GLN A 47 -0.57 0.39 -14.23
CA GLN A 47 -0.59 1.77 -14.76
C GLN A 47 0.48 2.67 -14.12
N THR A 48 0.81 2.42 -12.84
CA THR A 48 1.79 3.20 -12.07
C THR A 48 3.25 2.87 -12.43
N LYS A 49 3.51 1.98 -13.38
CA LYS A 49 4.85 1.49 -13.75
C LYS A 49 5.75 2.54 -14.44
N LYS A 50 5.26 3.75 -14.74
CA LYS A 50 5.94 4.73 -15.61
C LYS A 50 6.66 5.90 -14.94
N ASN A 51 6.54 6.15 -13.61
CA ASN A 51 7.17 7.31 -12.94
C ASN A 51 7.79 6.98 -11.58
N GLU A 52 8.94 7.59 -11.28
CA GLU A 52 9.70 7.38 -10.02
C GLU A 52 9.00 7.85 -8.74
N THR A 53 8.15 8.87 -8.78
CA THR A 53 7.20 9.23 -7.71
C THR A 53 6.25 8.10 -7.33
N ALA A 54 6.19 7.08 -8.17
CA ALA A 54 5.37 5.90 -8.06
C ALA A 54 5.81 4.86 -7.03
N THR A 55 6.98 4.97 -6.40
CA THR A 55 7.47 3.88 -5.54
C THR A 55 6.70 3.81 -4.22
N VAL A 56 6.39 4.96 -3.62
CA VAL A 56 5.59 5.03 -2.38
C VAL A 56 4.14 4.62 -2.65
N THR A 57 3.53 5.18 -3.71
CA THR A 57 2.18 4.80 -4.13
C THR A 57 2.07 3.32 -4.48
N LYS A 58 3.09 2.76 -5.12
CA LYS A 58 3.17 1.34 -5.47
C LYS A 58 3.28 0.45 -4.23
N LEU A 59 4.05 0.87 -3.22
CA LEU A 59 4.15 0.17 -1.94
C LEU A 59 2.80 0.19 -1.21
N GLU A 60 2.10 1.32 -1.20
CA GLU A 60 0.76 1.46 -0.62
C GLU A 60 -0.26 0.53 -1.28
N LEU A 61 -0.26 0.47 -2.62
CA LEU A 61 -1.12 -0.44 -3.39
C LEU A 61 -0.80 -1.92 -3.12
N ILE A 62 0.48 -2.29 -2.98
CA ILE A 62 0.89 -3.64 -2.61
C ILE A 62 0.43 -3.97 -1.19
N ASN A 63 0.56 -3.04 -0.24
CA ASN A 63 0.09 -3.22 1.13
C ASN A 63 -1.43 -3.43 1.19
N LYS A 64 -2.18 -2.64 0.42
CA LYS A 64 -3.63 -2.81 0.28
C LYS A 64 -3.98 -4.19 -0.30
N ASN A 65 -3.27 -4.62 -1.34
CA ASN A 65 -3.45 -5.94 -1.94
C ASN A 65 -3.20 -7.08 -0.94
N ILE A 66 -2.08 -7.02 -0.21
CA ILE A 66 -1.73 -7.99 0.85
C ILE A 66 -2.83 -8.07 1.90
N ALA A 67 -3.33 -6.92 2.39
CA ALA A 67 -4.41 -6.88 3.37
C ALA A 67 -5.70 -7.51 2.84
N THR A 68 -6.06 -7.22 1.58
CA THR A 68 -7.26 -7.76 0.94
C THR A 68 -7.12 -9.26 0.66
N GLN A 69 -5.93 -9.73 0.25
CA GLN A 69 -5.65 -11.15 0.07
C GLN A 69 -5.74 -11.93 1.39
N LYS A 70 -5.23 -11.38 2.50
CA LYS A 70 -5.34 -12.00 3.83
C LYS A 70 -6.82 -12.17 4.23
N LYS A 71 -7.65 -11.16 3.99
CA LYS A 71 -9.10 -11.25 4.23
C LYS A 71 -9.76 -12.33 3.37
N LEU A 72 -9.39 -12.42 2.09
CA LEU A 72 -9.90 -13.44 1.18
C LEU A 72 -9.51 -14.86 1.64
N ILE A 73 -8.26 -15.08 2.04
CA ILE A 73 -7.77 -16.37 2.55
C ILE A 73 -8.52 -16.78 3.82
N ASN A 74 -8.76 -15.83 4.74
CA ASN A 74 -9.55 -16.08 5.94
C ASN A 74 -11.00 -16.44 5.61
N SER A 75 -11.63 -15.73 4.68
CA SER A 75 -13.00 -16.03 4.24
C SER A 75 -13.11 -17.40 3.56
N LEU A 76 -12.10 -17.82 2.77
CA LEU A 76 -12.02 -19.17 2.21
C LEU A 76 -11.85 -20.22 3.31
N GLY A 77 -11.08 -19.93 4.35
CA GLY A 77 -10.95 -20.80 5.52
C GLY A 77 -12.28 -21.01 6.26
N GLN A 78 -13.05 -19.93 6.45
CA GLN A 78 -14.39 -20.00 7.05
C GLN A 78 -15.39 -20.79 6.18
N GLU A 79 -15.34 -20.60 4.85
CA GLU A 79 -16.15 -21.37 3.91
C GLU A 79 -15.85 -22.87 4.01
N ILE A 80 -14.56 -23.26 4.02
CA ILE A 80 -14.12 -24.65 4.16
C ILE A 80 -14.62 -25.23 5.49
N SER A 81 -14.51 -24.50 6.60
CA SER A 81 -15.00 -24.93 7.90
C SER A 81 -16.52 -25.13 7.89
N SER A 82 -17.28 -24.20 7.30
CA SER A 82 -18.73 -24.32 7.18
C SER A 82 -19.16 -25.54 6.34
N ILE A 83 -18.46 -25.83 5.23
CA ILE A 83 -18.69 -27.01 4.42
C ILE A 83 -18.39 -28.29 5.23
N ASP A 84 -17.35 -28.30 6.07
CA ASP A 84 -17.01 -29.44 6.91
C ASP A 84 -18.08 -29.72 7.96
N ASP A 85 -18.60 -28.67 8.60
CA ASP A 85 -19.69 -28.79 9.56
C ASP A 85 -20.95 -29.36 8.90
N GLU A 86 -21.31 -28.87 7.71
CA GLU A 86 -22.43 -29.37 6.91
C GLU A 86 -22.23 -30.83 6.51
N MET A 87 -21.03 -31.19 6.04
CA MET A 87 -20.71 -32.58 5.69
C MET A 87 -20.81 -33.51 6.91
N THR A 88 -20.39 -33.05 8.08
CA THR A 88 -20.48 -33.82 9.33
C THR A 88 -21.95 -34.09 9.70
N GLU A 89 -22.80 -33.08 9.61
CA GLU A 89 -24.23 -33.23 9.91
C GLU A 89 -24.94 -34.13 8.88
N LEU A 90 -24.60 -33.97 7.59
CA LEU A 90 -25.15 -34.84 6.52
C LEU A 90 -24.75 -36.32 6.71
N ASN A 91 -23.49 -36.59 7.11
CA ASN A 91 -23.04 -37.94 7.40
C ASN A 91 -23.80 -38.51 8.60
N ARG A 92 -23.93 -37.76 9.70
CA ARG A 92 -24.71 -38.21 10.87
C ARG A 92 -26.13 -38.54 10.51
N ARG A 93 -26.76 -37.70 9.67
CA ARG A 93 -28.15 -37.94 9.20
C ARG A 93 -28.27 -39.18 8.31
N ARG A 94 -27.30 -39.35 7.40
CA ARG A 94 -27.24 -40.57 6.55
C ARG A 94 -27.10 -41.82 7.40
N ASP A 95 -26.20 -41.84 8.38
CA ASP A 95 -25.98 -43.00 9.24
C ASP A 95 -27.23 -43.36 10.04
N THR A 96 -27.97 -42.35 10.54
CA THR A 96 -29.29 -42.58 11.18
C THR A 96 -30.31 -43.15 10.23
N LEU A 97 -30.37 -42.67 8.97
CA LEU A 97 -31.28 -43.20 7.95
C LEU A 97 -30.89 -44.63 7.54
N GLU A 98 -29.60 -44.96 7.44
CA GLU A 98 -29.12 -46.31 7.16
C GLU A 98 -29.50 -47.29 8.28
N GLN A 99 -29.40 -46.89 9.55
CA GLN A 99 -29.87 -47.67 10.69
C GLN A 99 -31.38 -47.88 10.59
N THR A 100 -32.17 -46.84 10.37
CA THR A 100 -33.63 -46.93 10.19
C THR A 100 -33.99 -47.83 9.05
N LEU A 101 -33.28 -47.76 7.91
CA LEU A 101 -33.48 -48.64 6.76
C LEU A 101 -33.22 -50.09 7.11
N SER A 102 -32.16 -50.37 7.90
CA SER A 102 -31.81 -51.71 8.37
C SER A 102 -32.92 -52.29 9.25
N GLU A 103 -33.42 -51.51 10.21
CA GLU A 103 -34.53 -51.90 11.09
C GLU A 103 -35.82 -52.18 10.27
N LEU A 104 -36.21 -51.28 9.36
CA LEU A 104 -37.37 -51.45 8.50
C LEU A 104 -37.26 -52.70 7.62
N LYS A 105 -36.09 -52.97 7.04
CA LYS A 105 -35.83 -54.18 6.23
C LYS A 105 -35.92 -55.45 7.09
N ALA A 106 -35.38 -55.44 8.32
CA ALA A 106 -35.45 -56.58 9.25
C ALA A 106 -36.90 -56.89 9.64
N ASP A 107 -37.69 -55.88 9.96
CA ASP A 107 -39.11 -56.00 10.27
C ASP A 107 -39.92 -56.50 9.06
N TYR A 108 -39.67 -55.91 7.91
CA TYR A 108 -40.35 -56.37 6.67
C TYR A 108 -40.01 -57.82 6.32
N ALA A 109 -38.73 -58.20 6.47
CA ALA A 109 -38.30 -59.58 6.26
C ALA A 109 -38.95 -60.58 7.24
N ARG A 110 -39.15 -60.14 8.51
CA ARG A 110 -39.87 -60.93 9.52
C ARG A 110 -41.31 -61.12 9.10
N ILE A 111 -42.00 -60.05 8.72
CA ILE A 111 -43.40 -60.12 8.23
C ILE A 111 -43.52 -61.03 7.05
N ILE A 112 -42.63 -61.00 6.06
CA ILE A 112 -42.62 -61.86 4.90
C ILE A 112 -42.43 -63.33 5.28
N ARG A 113 -41.48 -63.63 6.17
CA ARG A 113 -41.25 -65.01 6.68
C ARG A 113 -42.45 -65.56 7.40
N GLU A 114 -43.02 -64.86 8.35
CA GLU A 114 -44.20 -65.24 9.09
C GLU A 114 -45.41 -65.51 8.16
N THR A 115 -45.56 -64.61 7.19
CA THR A 115 -46.64 -64.80 6.19
C THR A 115 -46.42 -66.02 5.30
N HIS A 116 -45.17 -66.29 4.93
CA HIS A 116 -44.79 -67.42 4.11
C HIS A 116 -45.13 -68.77 4.85
N TYR A 117 -44.70 -68.86 6.13
CA TYR A 117 -45.02 -70.04 6.96
C TYR A 117 -46.52 -70.21 7.15
N ALA A 118 -47.28 -69.17 7.41
CA ALA A 118 -48.71 -69.18 7.54
C ALA A 118 -49.41 -69.67 6.23
N ARG A 119 -48.91 -69.21 5.06
CA ARG A 119 -49.40 -69.64 3.74
C ARG A 119 -49.11 -71.11 3.44
N MET A 120 -48.00 -71.67 3.86
CA MET A 120 -47.66 -73.08 3.70
C MET A 120 -48.54 -73.93 4.53
N GLN A 121 -49.07 -73.45 5.66
CA GLN A 121 -49.97 -74.22 6.55
C GLN A 121 -51.44 -74.14 6.15
N GLN A 122 -51.91 -72.96 5.59
CA GLN A 122 -53.31 -72.77 5.21
C GLN A 122 -53.42 -71.80 4.00
N SER A 123 -54.12 -72.22 2.96
CA SER A 123 -54.45 -71.33 1.83
C SER A 123 -55.31 -70.17 2.30
N PRO A 124 -55.04 -68.88 1.85
CA PRO A 124 -55.91 -67.74 2.14
C PRO A 124 -57.35 -67.93 1.83
N LEU A 125 -57.63 -68.72 0.80
CA LEU A 125 -59.01 -69.08 0.45
C LEU A 125 -59.63 -70.04 1.50
N LEU A 126 -58.87 -71.01 1.98
CA LEU A 126 -59.36 -71.94 3.04
C LEU A 126 -59.54 -71.14 4.36
N PHE A 127 -58.68 -70.18 4.63
CA PHE A 127 -58.82 -69.28 5.80
C PHE A 127 -60.11 -68.47 5.75
N ILE A 128 -60.51 -67.97 4.58
CA ILE A 128 -61.77 -67.24 4.39
C ILE A 128 -62.96 -68.20 4.46
N LEU A 129 -62.91 -69.32 3.76
CA LEU A 129 -64.02 -70.29 3.64
C LEU A 129 -64.26 -71.09 4.93
N SER A 130 -63.31 -71.28 5.79
CA SER A 130 -63.43 -71.93 7.11
C SER A 130 -64.12 -71.04 8.17
N SER A 131 -64.81 -69.99 7.80
CA SER A 131 -65.58 -69.13 8.71
C SER A 131 -66.90 -69.77 9.08
N HIS A 132 -67.28 -69.75 10.37
CA HIS A 132 -68.47 -70.32 10.91
C HIS A 132 -69.72 -69.41 10.72
N ASN A 133 -69.54 -68.11 10.46
CA ASN A 133 -70.61 -67.18 10.22
C ASN A 133 -70.20 -66.03 9.30
N PHE A 134 -71.15 -65.30 8.73
CA PHE A 134 -70.91 -64.17 7.82
C PHE A 134 -70.07 -63.04 8.46
N HIS A 135 -70.32 -62.74 9.71
CA HIS A 135 -69.52 -61.70 10.43
C HIS A 135 -68.02 -62.08 10.57
N GLN A 136 -67.75 -63.36 10.76
CA GLN A 136 -66.38 -63.86 10.80
C GLN A 136 -65.69 -63.80 9.43
N LEU A 137 -66.45 -64.15 8.37
CA LEU A 137 -65.99 -64.05 6.99
C LEU A 137 -65.55 -62.61 6.66
N VAL A 138 -66.42 -61.64 6.91
CA VAL A 138 -66.10 -60.20 6.67
C VAL A 138 -64.92 -59.73 7.45
N ARG A 139 -64.75 -60.12 8.73
CA ARG A 139 -63.61 -59.81 9.55
C ARG A 139 -62.29 -60.37 9.00
N ARG A 140 -62.30 -61.60 8.49
CA ARG A 140 -61.14 -62.25 7.88
C ARG A 140 -60.75 -61.60 6.56
N ILE A 141 -61.70 -61.23 5.72
CA ILE A 141 -61.40 -60.42 4.53
C ILE A 141 -60.79 -59.09 4.87
N ARG A 142 -61.38 -58.36 5.81
CA ARG A 142 -60.79 -57.07 6.27
C ARG A 142 -59.39 -57.24 6.82
N TYR A 143 -59.12 -58.28 7.59
CA TYR A 143 -57.78 -58.56 8.11
C TYR A 143 -56.74 -58.74 6.99
N LEU A 144 -57.09 -59.55 5.96
CA LEU A 144 -56.19 -59.75 4.81
C LEU A 144 -56.01 -58.49 3.99
N GLN A 145 -57.03 -57.67 3.85
CA GLN A 145 -56.89 -56.34 3.20
C GLN A 145 -55.97 -55.38 4.01
N MET A 146 -56.23 -55.29 5.30
CA MET A 146 -55.37 -54.49 6.19
C MET A 146 -53.92 -54.96 6.18
N PHE A 147 -53.66 -56.23 6.18
CA PHE A 147 -52.34 -56.83 6.15
C PHE A 147 -51.66 -56.59 4.79
N ALA A 148 -52.36 -56.68 3.67
CA ALA A 148 -51.84 -56.36 2.35
C ALA A 148 -51.48 -54.85 2.27
N HIS A 149 -52.36 -54.00 2.79
CA HIS A 149 -52.10 -52.54 2.86
C HIS A 149 -50.89 -52.23 3.73
N TYR A 150 -50.78 -52.82 4.94
CA TYR A 150 -49.64 -52.64 5.82
C TYR A 150 -48.31 -53.04 5.15
N ARG A 151 -48.26 -54.15 4.44
CA ARG A 151 -47.07 -54.58 3.68
C ARG A 151 -46.71 -53.60 2.59
N HIS A 152 -47.68 -53.06 1.88
CA HIS A 152 -47.46 -52.06 0.85
C HIS A 152 -46.92 -50.77 1.43
N GLU A 153 -47.49 -50.33 2.54
CA GLU A 153 -46.95 -49.15 3.29
C GLU A 153 -45.52 -49.36 3.79
N GLN A 154 -45.18 -50.55 4.33
CA GLN A 154 -43.81 -50.82 4.76
C GLN A 154 -42.82 -50.81 3.59
N ALA A 155 -43.20 -51.40 2.44
CA ALA A 155 -42.36 -51.35 1.24
C ALA A 155 -42.17 -49.90 0.73
N ALA A 156 -43.23 -49.11 0.74
CA ALA A 156 -43.15 -47.69 0.37
C ALA A 156 -42.28 -46.89 1.32
N ARG A 157 -42.33 -47.15 2.63
CA ARG A 157 -41.42 -46.50 3.64
C ARG A 157 -39.96 -46.85 3.37
N ILE A 158 -39.64 -48.13 3.10
CA ILE A 158 -38.31 -48.60 2.75
C ILE A 158 -37.78 -47.85 1.52
N GLU A 159 -38.56 -47.71 0.46
CA GLU A 159 -38.15 -46.99 -0.73
C GLU A 159 -38.03 -45.50 -0.52
N GLY A 160 -38.90 -44.90 0.32
CA GLY A 160 -38.78 -43.49 0.75
C GLY A 160 -37.46 -43.20 1.48
N VAL A 161 -37.12 -44.04 2.47
CA VAL A 161 -35.83 -43.86 3.21
C VAL A 161 -34.63 -44.06 2.28
N LYS A 162 -34.67 -45.05 1.40
CA LYS A 162 -33.62 -45.30 0.42
C LYS A 162 -33.42 -44.10 -0.54
N THR A 163 -34.52 -43.49 -0.98
CA THR A 163 -34.47 -42.28 -1.81
C THR A 163 -33.84 -41.11 -1.05
N GLU A 164 -34.19 -40.97 0.22
CA GLU A 164 -33.57 -39.92 1.08
C GLU A 164 -32.07 -40.14 1.28
N ILE A 165 -31.64 -41.39 1.52
CA ILE A 165 -30.19 -41.73 1.61
C ILE A 165 -29.48 -41.36 0.31
N ASN A 166 -30.05 -41.67 -0.85
CA ASN A 166 -29.45 -41.32 -2.14
C ASN A 166 -29.34 -39.79 -2.31
N ALA A 167 -30.34 -39.04 -1.87
CA ALA A 167 -30.31 -37.58 -1.89
C ALA A 167 -29.20 -36.99 -0.96
N GLN A 168 -29.02 -37.59 0.23
CA GLN A 168 -27.94 -37.21 1.13
C GLN A 168 -26.56 -37.51 0.53
N ASN A 169 -26.38 -38.67 -0.09
CA ASN A 169 -25.13 -39.05 -0.76
C ASN A 169 -24.80 -38.10 -1.92
N THR A 170 -25.79 -37.66 -2.68
CA THR A 170 -25.58 -36.66 -3.75
C THR A 170 -25.12 -35.33 -3.19
N LYS A 171 -25.72 -34.84 -2.11
CA LYS A 171 -25.30 -33.61 -1.42
C LYS A 171 -23.88 -33.73 -0.89
N LEU A 172 -23.52 -34.84 -0.24
CA LEU A 172 -22.18 -35.10 0.25
C LEU A 172 -21.13 -35.08 -0.88
N ALA A 173 -21.44 -35.69 -2.03
CA ALA A 173 -20.56 -35.66 -3.19
C ALA A 173 -20.34 -34.21 -3.69
N GLN A 174 -21.39 -33.39 -3.72
CA GLN A 174 -21.34 -32.00 -4.12
C GLN A 174 -20.46 -31.21 -3.14
N HIS A 175 -20.71 -31.28 -1.83
CA HIS A 175 -19.90 -30.58 -0.81
C HIS A 175 -18.42 -30.97 -0.84
N LYS A 176 -18.13 -32.27 -1.09
CA LYS A 176 -16.74 -32.74 -1.26
C LYS A 176 -16.05 -32.04 -2.44
N THR A 177 -16.77 -31.86 -3.56
CA THR A 177 -16.25 -31.17 -4.73
C THR A 177 -16.02 -29.68 -4.43
N ASP A 178 -16.99 -29.03 -3.78
CA ASP A 178 -16.93 -27.62 -3.41
C ASP A 178 -15.77 -27.36 -2.44
N LYS A 179 -15.59 -28.23 -1.45
CA LYS A 179 -14.44 -28.17 -0.52
C LYS A 179 -13.11 -28.30 -1.24
N GLN A 180 -12.98 -29.25 -2.18
CA GLN A 180 -11.74 -29.41 -2.97
C GLN A 180 -11.44 -28.16 -3.80
N HIS A 181 -12.47 -27.52 -4.38
CA HIS A 181 -12.32 -26.28 -5.13
C HIS A 181 -11.90 -25.12 -4.23
N ALA A 182 -12.50 -24.97 -3.05
CA ALA A 182 -12.17 -23.94 -2.08
C ALA A 182 -10.72 -24.09 -1.58
N LEU A 183 -10.29 -25.31 -1.22
CA LEU A 183 -8.91 -25.61 -0.82
C LEU A 183 -7.89 -25.28 -1.91
N LYS A 184 -8.17 -25.64 -3.17
CA LYS A 184 -7.31 -25.32 -4.30
C LYS A 184 -7.19 -23.80 -4.51
N THR A 185 -8.31 -23.09 -4.36
CA THR A 185 -8.33 -21.63 -4.47
C THR A 185 -7.55 -20.99 -3.32
N GLN A 186 -7.76 -21.44 -2.08
CA GLN A 186 -7.04 -20.95 -0.91
C GLN A 186 -5.52 -21.11 -1.07
N LYS A 187 -5.05 -22.28 -1.51
CA LYS A 187 -3.62 -22.53 -1.77
C LYS A 187 -3.06 -21.57 -2.82
N ARG A 188 -3.78 -21.33 -3.91
CA ARG A 188 -3.35 -20.38 -4.96
C ARG A 188 -3.23 -18.95 -4.42
N GLU A 189 -4.19 -18.52 -3.61
CA GLU A 189 -4.16 -17.17 -3.02
C GLU A 189 -3.03 -17.04 -1.98
N GLN A 190 -2.72 -18.10 -1.19
CA GLN A 190 -1.55 -18.13 -0.31
C GLN A 190 -0.23 -18.00 -1.08
N GLU A 191 -0.09 -18.67 -2.22
CA GLU A 191 1.10 -18.56 -3.08
C GLU A 191 1.24 -17.15 -3.68
N LYS A 192 0.12 -16.50 -4.04
CA LYS A 192 0.13 -15.10 -4.49
C LYS A 192 0.54 -14.16 -3.37
N LEU A 193 -0.05 -14.33 -2.19
CA LEU A 193 0.29 -13.55 -1.00
C LEU A 193 1.80 -13.61 -0.71
N ALA A 194 2.38 -14.82 -0.68
CA ALA A 194 3.81 -15.00 -0.45
C ALA A 194 4.67 -14.28 -1.51
N ARG A 195 4.24 -14.26 -2.78
CA ARG A 195 4.93 -13.49 -3.83
C ARG A 195 4.84 -11.99 -3.62
N ASP A 196 3.67 -11.49 -3.24
CA ASP A 196 3.47 -10.05 -3.04
C ASP A 196 4.16 -9.54 -1.76
N GLU A 197 4.23 -10.35 -0.70
CA GLU A 197 5.03 -10.06 0.49
C GLU A 197 6.55 -10.01 0.17
N ARG A 198 7.06 -10.92 -0.67
CA ARG A 198 8.45 -10.85 -1.14
C ARG A 198 8.74 -9.59 -1.95
N LYS A 199 7.81 -9.19 -2.84
CA LYS A 199 7.94 -7.94 -3.60
C LYS A 199 7.93 -6.72 -2.69
N GLN A 200 7.06 -6.69 -1.68
CA GLN A 200 7.01 -5.64 -0.67
C GLN A 200 8.36 -5.52 0.06
N GLN A 201 8.90 -6.65 0.53
CA GLN A 201 10.21 -6.66 1.23
C GLN A 201 11.34 -6.15 0.33
N GLN A 202 11.36 -6.56 -0.94
CA GLN A 202 12.37 -6.08 -1.89
C GLN A 202 12.26 -4.57 -2.11
N MET A 203 11.03 -4.06 -2.31
CA MET A 203 10.83 -2.62 -2.49
C MET A 203 11.22 -1.81 -1.26
N LEU A 204 10.98 -2.32 -0.06
CA LEU A 204 11.42 -1.68 1.18
C LEU A 204 12.95 -1.61 1.28
N LYS A 205 13.65 -2.69 0.91
CA LYS A 205 15.12 -2.70 0.84
C LYS A 205 15.65 -1.68 -0.18
N ASP A 206 15.05 -1.65 -1.36
CA ASP A 206 15.44 -0.72 -2.42
C ASP A 206 15.24 0.74 -1.99
N LEU A 207 14.13 1.04 -1.31
CA LEU A 207 13.86 2.37 -0.73
C LEU A 207 14.88 2.75 0.34
N GLN A 208 15.18 1.84 1.27
CA GLN A 208 16.19 2.07 2.32
C GLN A 208 17.58 2.29 1.74
N GLN A 209 17.93 1.57 0.68
CA GLN A 209 19.20 1.76 0.00
C GLN A 209 19.27 3.12 -0.68
N LYS A 210 18.24 3.51 -1.43
CA LYS A 210 18.15 4.85 -2.05
C LYS A 210 18.19 5.98 -1.01
N GLU A 211 17.51 5.81 0.12
CA GLU A 211 17.58 6.80 1.22
C GLU A 211 19.01 6.96 1.75
N LYS A 212 19.72 5.84 1.96
CA LYS A 212 21.14 5.88 2.37
C LYS A 212 22.02 6.57 1.34
N GLU A 213 21.84 6.27 0.06
CA GLU A 213 22.56 6.88 -1.05
C GLU A 213 22.31 8.39 -1.13
N LEU A 214 21.05 8.82 -1.07
CA LEU A 214 20.65 10.22 -1.06
C LEU A 214 21.20 10.97 0.16
N THR A 215 21.14 10.35 1.34
CA THR A 215 21.71 10.93 2.57
C THR A 215 23.23 11.09 2.47
N ALA A 216 23.93 10.12 1.88
CA ALA A 216 25.37 10.23 1.64
C ALA A 216 25.71 11.34 0.64
N GLN A 217 24.93 11.47 -0.44
CA GLN A 217 25.07 12.55 -1.43
C GLN A 217 24.85 13.94 -0.77
N LEU A 218 23.80 14.10 0.04
CA LEU A 218 23.53 15.33 0.79
C LEU A 218 24.69 15.71 1.72
N LYS A 219 25.21 14.74 2.47
CA LYS A 219 26.39 14.98 3.33
C LYS A 219 27.61 15.41 2.50
N LYS A 220 27.83 14.81 1.33
CA LYS A 220 28.93 15.18 0.42
C LYS A 220 28.74 16.61 -0.13
N GLN A 221 27.51 16.98 -0.52
CA GLN A 221 27.20 18.33 -0.97
C GLN A 221 27.39 19.36 0.17
N GLN A 222 26.88 19.05 1.37
CA GLN A 222 27.04 19.92 2.52
C GLN A 222 28.53 20.14 2.86
N LYS A 223 29.36 19.11 2.75
CA LYS A 223 30.83 19.24 2.93
C LYS A 223 31.42 20.22 1.90
N LYS A 224 31.05 20.10 0.61
CA LYS A 224 31.52 21.04 -0.44
C LYS A 224 31.13 22.47 -0.14
N VAL A 225 29.90 22.71 0.35
CA VAL A 225 29.42 24.04 0.76
C VAL A 225 30.23 24.57 1.95
N ASN A 226 30.50 23.75 2.95
CA ASN A 226 31.30 24.13 4.12
C ASN A 226 32.73 24.46 3.73
N ASP A 227 33.35 23.67 2.85
CA ASP A 227 34.71 23.93 2.35
C ASP A 227 34.78 25.26 1.55
N LEU A 228 33.76 25.56 0.74
CA LEU A 228 33.62 26.82 0.04
C LEU A 228 33.53 28.00 1.04
N ASN A 229 32.62 27.90 2.00
CA ASN A 229 32.45 28.91 3.02
C ASN A 229 33.74 29.16 3.79
N LYS A 230 34.46 28.08 4.17
CA LYS A 230 35.78 28.20 4.87
C LYS A 230 36.79 28.97 4.02
N LYS A 231 36.91 28.62 2.73
CA LYS A 231 37.85 29.30 1.82
C LYS A 231 37.49 30.76 1.60
N ILE A 232 36.21 31.08 1.48
CA ILE A 232 35.72 32.46 1.39
C ILE A 232 36.10 33.22 2.67
N THR A 233 35.82 32.65 3.85
CA THR A 233 36.13 33.24 5.15
C THR A 233 37.64 33.53 5.29
N GLU A 234 38.49 32.54 5.04
CA GLU A 234 39.95 32.65 5.07
C GLU A 234 40.46 33.78 4.14
N THR A 235 39.90 33.84 2.92
CA THR A 235 40.26 34.85 1.93
C THR A 235 39.88 36.26 2.41
N ILE A 236 38.66 36.42 2.93
CA ILE A 236 38.15 37.69 3.46
C ILE A 236 38.97 38.12 4.71
N GLU A 237 39.25 37.19 5.63
CA GLU A 237 40.03 37.48 6.82
C GLU A 237 41.47 37.93 6.47
N LYS A 238 42.08 37.26 5.47
CA LYS A 238 43.40 37.66 4.97
C LYS A 238 43.37 39.05 4.39
N GLN A 239 42.41 39.35 3.52
CA GLN A 239 42.24 40.70 2.93
C GLN A 239 41.89 41.75 3.98
N ALA A 240 41.06 41.45 4.99
CA ALA A 240 40.74 42.37 6.06
C ALA A 240 41.97 42.68 6.96
N LYS A 241 42.87 41.69 7.19
CA LYS A 241 44.13 41.91 7.91
C LYS A 241 45.11 42.79 7.11
N GLU A 242 45.15 42.60 5.80
CA GLU A 242 45.99 43.44 4.91
C GLU A 242 45.46 44.88 4.82
N GLN A 243 44.13 45.05 4.70
CA GLN A 243 43.48 46.36 4.66
C GLN A 243 43.53 47.12 6.01
N ALA A 244 43.45 46.39 7.15
CA ALA A 244 43.58 47.01 8.48
C ALA A 244 44.94 47.63 8.73
N LYS A 245 45.98 47.30 7.92
CA LYS A 245 47.27 47.90 7.94
C LYS A 245 47.37 49.18 7.08
N ILE A 246 46.43 49.45 6.23
CA ILE A 246 46.34 50.56 5.31
C ILE A 246 45.08 51.36 5.62
N ALA A 247 45.13 52.60 6.00
CA ALA A 247 43.96 53.43 6.23
C ALA A 247 43.12 53.51 4.91
N LEU A 248 41.80 53.37 5.02
CA LEU A 248 40.91 53.53 3.88
C LEU A 248 41.10 54.89 3.24
N THR A 249 41.22 54.95 1.92
CA THR A 249 41.21 56.19 1.18
C THR A 249 39.93 56.97 1.37
N LYS A 250 39.91 58.27 1.17
CA LYS A 250 38.66 59.07 1.22
C LYS A 250 37.60 58.54 0.26
N GLU A 251 37.99 58.05 -0.95
CA GLU A 251 37.12 57.41 -1.92
C GLU A 251 36.47 56.12 -1.36
N GLN A 252 37.27 55.26 -0.72
CA GLN A 252 36.77 54.01 -0.11
C GLN A 252 35.86 54.25 1.11
N GLN A 253 36.11 55.34 1.88
CA GLN A 253 35.22 55.75 2.97
C GLN A 253 33.86 56.21 2.46
N LEU A 254 33.85 57.00 1.37
CA LEU A 254 32.61 57.43 0.69
C LEU A 254 31.83 56.25 0.13
N ILE A 255 32.48 55.30 -0.57
CA ILE A 255 31.84 54.09 -1.10
C ILE A 255 31.24 53.27 0.05
N SER A 256 31.95 53.13 1.17
CA SER A 256 31.44 52.39 2.34
C SER A 256 30.19 53.05 2.93
N GLY A 257 30.16 54.34 3.08
CA GLY A 257 29.02 55.10 3.59
C GLY A 257 27.82 55.01 2.65
N ASN A 258 28.03 55.17 1.35
CA ASN A 258 27.00 55.03 0.34
C ASN A 258 26.44 53.62 0.26
N PHE A 259 27.26 52.57 0.42
CA PHE A 259 26.79 51.20 0.47
C PHE A 259 25.83 50.97 1.64
N GLU A 260 26.18 51.46 2.84
CA GLU A 260 25.36 51.31 4.04
C GLU A 260 24.01 52.05 3.93
N GLN A 261 24.01 53.24 3.37
CA GLN A 261 22.78 54.05 3.14
C GLN A 261 21.80 53.39 2.12
N ASN A 262 22.32 52.52 1.25
CA ASN A 262 21.53 51.79 0.28
C ASN A 262 21.05 50.42 0.77
N LYS A 263 21.14 50.13 2.06
CA LYS A 263 20.60 48.89 2.65
C LYS A 263 19.09 48.74 2.32
N GLY A 264 18.68 47.56 1.78
CA GLY A 264 17.31 47.26 1.32
C GLY A 264 16.95 47.89 -0.03
N LYS A 265 17.90 48.56 -0.71
CA LYS A 265 17.70 49.18 -2.03
C LYS A 265 18.72 48.71 -3.07
N LEU A 266 19.67 47.85 -2.70
CA LEU A 266 20.68 47.36 -3.62
C LEU A 266 20.06 46.49 -4.70
N PRO A 267 20.50 46.61 -5.96
CA PRO A 267 19.97 45.78 -7.06
C PRO A 267 20.30 44.32 -6.81
N TRP A 268 19.43 43.45 -7.29
CA TRP A 268 19.65 42.00 -7.25
C TRP A 268 20.91 41.61 -8.03
N PRO A 269 21.70 40.64 -7.54
CA PRO A 269 22.92 40.16 -8.21
C PRO A 269 22.60 39.31 -9.47
N VAL A 270 21.33 39.06 -9.76
CA VAL A 270 20.81 38.48 -10.98
C VAL A 270 19.73 39.38 -11.58
N GLU A 271 19.47 39.28 -12.87
CA GLU A 271 18.46 40.12 -13.50
C GLU A 271 17.04 39.66 -13.18
N LYS A 272 16.81 38.37 -13.25
CA LYS A 272 15.56 37.68 -12.89
C LYS A 272 15.86 36.46 -12.04
N GLY A 273 15.07 36.21 -11.02
CA GLY A 273 15.26 35.05 -10.16
C GLY A 273 14.51 35.19 -8.83
N PHE A 274 14.66 34.18 -8.00
CA PHE A 274 14.09 34.16 -6.65
C PHE A 274 15.07 33.49 -5.67
N ILE A 275 14.86 33.72 -4.37
CA ILE A 275 15.68 33.10 -3.33
C ILE A 275 15.23 31.65 -3.17
N SER A 276 16.06 30.69 -3.60
CA SER A 276 15.84 29.24 -3.46
C SER A 276 16.43 28.69 -2.14
N GLY A 277 17.44 29.37 -1.55
CA GLY A 277 18.01 29.01 -0.26
C GLY A 277 18.21 30.22 0.63
N GLN A 278 17.61 30.20 1.82
CA GLN A 278 17.65 31.29 2.79
C GLN A 278 18.94 31.29 3.61
N PHE A 279 19.29 32.47 4.16
CA PHE A 279 20.41 32.65 5.07
C PHE A 279 20.12 32.06 6.45
N GLY A 280 21.16 31.47 7.11
CA GLY A 280 21.09 30.97 8.47
C GLY A 280 20.87 29.49 8.61
N LYS A 281 20.58 29.06 9.82
CA LYS A 281 20.33 27.66 10.16
C LYS A 281 18.84 27.34 10.01
N HIS A 282 18.54 26.32 9.23
CA HIS A 282 17.17 25.80 9.07
C HIS A 282 17.21 24.30 8.80
N GLN A 283 16.11 23.59 9.07
CA GLN A 283 15.97 22.18 8.77
C GLN A 283 15.74 21.97 7.26
N HIS A 284 16.27 20.86 6.74
CA HIS A 284 16.01 20.48 5.35
C HIS A 284 14.51 20.17 5.18
N PRO A 285 13.84 20.72 4.14
CA PRO A 285 12.36 20.60 3.99
C PRO A 285 11.87 19.13 3.89
N VAL A 286 12.70 18.22 3.39
CA VAL A 286 12.37 16.80 3.22
C VAL A 286 13.00 15.91 4.30
N TYR A 287 14.26 16.18 4.68
CA TYR A 287 15.02 15.38 5.65
C TYR A 287 15.16 16.13 6.97
N LYS A 288 14.22 15.92 7.89
CA LYS A 288 14.14 16.66 9.16
C LYS A 288 15.37 16.52 10.06
N ASP A 289 16.16 15.46 9.90
CA ASP A 289 17.39 15.21 10.66
C ASP A 289 18.62 15.93 10.06
N VAL A 290 18.46 16.62 8.94
CA VAL A 290 19.51 17.37 8.28
C VAL A 290 19.32 18.86 8.53
N THR A 291 20.25 19.47 9.25
CA THR A 291 20.31 20.93 9.44
C THR A 291 21.17 21.56 8.36
N ILE A 292 20.65 22.54 7.65
CA ILE A 292 21.36 23.38 6.69
C ILE A 292 21.81 24.66 7.42
N ASP A 293 23.06 25.03 7.27
CA ASP A 293 23.61 26.30 7.80
C ASP A 293 24.18 27.12 6.63
N ASN A 294 23.35 27.95 6.02
CA ASN A 294 23.72 28.79 4.88
C ASN A 294 24.38 30.10 5.36
N LYS A 295 25.60 30.30 4.98
CA LYS A 295 26.33 31.56 5.21
C LYS A 295 26.05 32.63 4.15
N GLY A 296 25.08 32.42 3.28
CA GLY A 296 24.63 33.31 2.22
C GLY A 296 23.23 32.92 1.78
N ILE A 297 22.77 33.47 0.66
CA ILE A 297 21.53 33.10 0.00
C ILE A 297 21.84 32.43 -1.34
N TYR A 298 20.98 31.51 -1.75
CA TYR A 298 20.98 30.94 -3.09
C TYR A 298 19.91 31.64 -3.92
N LEU A 299 20.30 32.06 -5.13
CA LEU A 299 19.42 32.74 -6.07
C LEU A 299 19.26 31.86 -7.32
N GLN A 300 18.09 31.27 -7.50
CA GLN A 300 17.78 30.50 -8.68
C GLN A 300 17.35 31.42 -9.83
N THR A 301 17.89 31.16 -11.01
CA THR A 301 17.67 31.95 -12.23
C THR A 301 17.60 31.05 -13.45
N THR A 302 17.48 31.64 -14.63
CA THR A 302 17.44 30.91 -15.92
C THR A 302 18.83 30.51 -16.38
N ALA A 303 18.92 29.41 -17.15
CA ALA A 303 20.18 28.95 -17.73
C ALA A 303 20.86 30.04 -18.57
N GLY A 304 22.18 30.19 -18.42
CA GLY A 304 22.97 31.23 -19.11
C GLY A 304 22.88 32.66 -18.54
N ALA A 305 22.16 32.82 -17.40
CA ALA A 305 22.05 34.14 -16.76
C ALA A 305 23.40 34.64 -16.27
N GLY A 306 23.55 35.97 -16.30
CA GLY A 306 24.73 36.66 -15.77
C GLY A 306 24.61 37.07 -14.31
N ALA A 307 25.66 36.86 -13.53
CA ALA A 307 25.81 37.53 -12.25
C ALA A 307 26.27 38.98 -12.45
N ARG A 308 25.71 39.90 -11.67
CA ARG A 308 26.01 41.33 -11.77
C ARG A 308 26.35 41.96 -10.41
N ALA A 309 27.24 42.97 -10.41
CA ALA A 309 27.62 43.67 -9.19
C ALA A 309 26.42 44.40 -8.57
N ILE A 310 26.26 44.27 -7.26
CA ILE A 310 25.16 44.95 -6.53
C ILE A 310 25.44 46.43 -6.26
N PHE A 311 26.71 46.83 -6.31
CA PHE A 311 27.14 48.20 -6.05
C PHE A 311 28.49 48.45 -6.71
N GLU A 312 28.92 49.72 -6.78
CA GLU A 312 30.25 50.11 -7.23
C GLU A 312 31.32 49.58 -6.28
N GLY A 313 32.49 49.23 -6.80
CA GLY A 313 33.56 48.68 -5.98
C GLY A 313 34.74 48.17 -6.80
N GLN A 314 35.63 47.45 -6.14
CA GLN A 314 36.80 46.85 -6.76
C GLN A 314 36.82 45.34 -6.55
N VAL A 315 37.11 44.56 -7.59
CA VAL A 315 37.30 43.11 -7.50
C VAL A 315 38.59 42.83 -6.73
N THR A 316 38.46 42.24 -5.55
CA THR A 316 39.60 41.93 -4.68
C THR A 316 40.10 40.50 -4.85
N SER A 317 39.28 39.60 -5.27
CA SER A 317 39.69 38.22 -5.50
C SER A 317 38.80 37.51 -6.53
N CYS A 318 39.44 36.66 -7.33
CA CYS A 318 38.78 35.68 -8.22
C CYS A 318 39.49 34.33 -7.99
N PHE A 319 38.72 33.26 -7.71
CA PHE A 319 39.29 31.93 -7.52
C PHE A 319 38.37 30.83 -8.02
N LEU A 320 38.96 29.72 -8.46
CA LEU A 320 38.26 28.52 -8.86
C LEU A 320 38.13 27.55 -7.69
N MET A 321 36.95 27.01 -7.47
CA MET A 321 36.69 26.00 -6.48
C MET A 321 35.54 25.07 -6.86
N ASN A 322 35.73 23.78 -6.69
CA ASN A 322 34.73 22.76 -7.01
C ASN A 322 34.14 22.89 -8.44
N GLY A 323 34.97 23.28 -9.42
CA GLY A 323 34.55 23.41 -10.83
C GLY A 323 33.79 24.69 -11.17
N SER A 324 33.63 25.61 -10.23
CA SER A 324 33.01 26.92 -10.47
C SER A 324 33.87 28.07 -9.92
N TYR A 325 33.71 29.27 -10.44
CA TYR A 325 34.42 30.44 -10.00
C TYR A 325 33.67 31.19 -8.89
N ALA A 326 34.41 31.80 -8.00
CA ALA A 326 33.94 32.80 -7.04
C ALA A 326 34.66 34.14 -7.23
N VAL A 327 33.90 35.23 -7.09
CA VAL A 327 34.41 36.62 -7.18
C VAL A 327 34.04 37.34 -5.90
N ILE A 328 35.00 38.09 -5.36
CA ILE A 328 34.79 38.98 -4.21
C ILE A 328 34.99 40.41 -4.68
N VAL A 329 34.00 41.27 -4.45
CA VAL A 329 34.02 42.70 -4.71
C VAL A 329 34.00 43.46 -3.42
N ALA A 330 34.95 44.37 -3.23
CA ALA A 330 35.04 45.27 -2.05
C ALA A 330 34.32 46.60 -2.34
N HIS A 331 33.55 47.04 -1.37
CA HIS A 331 32.78 48.29 -1.34
C HIS A 331 33.16 49.07 -0.06
N GLY A 332 34.42 49.45 0.05
CA GLY A 332 35.00 49.96 1.31
C GLY A 332 35.12 48.89 2.38
N ASN A 333 34.44 49.03 3.52
CA ASN A 333 34.39 48.02 4.58
C ASN A 333 33.44 46.86 4.28
N TYR A 334 32.63 46.98 3.24
CA TYR A 334 31.72 45.92 2.82
C TYR A 334 32.31 45.08 1.70
N ARG A 335 31.89 43.82 1.61
CA ARG A 335 32.25 42.92 0.50
C ARG A 335 31.02 42.15 0.06
N SER A 336 30.88 41.96 -1.22
CA SER A 336 29.93 41.04 -1.83
C SER A 336 30.66 39.85 -2.46
N VAL A 337 30.14 38.68 -2.26
CA VAL A 337 30.68 37.42 -2.80
C VAL A 337 29.69 36.80 -3.75
N TYR A 338 30.18 36.45 -4.93
CA TYR A 338 29.41 35.79 -6.02
C TYR A 338 30.09 34.47 -6.33
N ALA A 339 29.44 33.33 -6.01
CA ALA A 339 30.01 32.01 -6.26
C ALA A 339 29.03 31.16 -7.06
N GLY A 340 29.56 30.15 -7.78
CA GLY A 340 28.77 29.35 -8.73
C GLY A 340 28.80 29.92 -10.13
N LEU A 341 29.92 30.51 -10.56
CA LEU A 341 30.11 31.07 -11.90
C LEU A 341 30.83 30.06 -12.80
N SER A 342 30.36 29.86 -14.02
CA SER A 342 31.05 29.06 -15.04
C SER A 342 32.11 29.84 -15.80
N ARG A 343 31.94 31.17 -15.93
CA ARG A 343 32.84 32.05 -16.64
C ARG A 343 32.90 33.41 -15.96
N LEU A 344 34.09 34.01 -15.93
CA LEU A 344 34.30 35.35 -15.42
C LEU A 344 34.37 36.39 -16.54
N ASN A 345 33.82 37.59 -16.27
CA ASN A 345 33.88 38.75 -17.14
C ASN A 345 34.79 39.85 -16.53
N VAL A 346 35.32 39.59 -15.34
CA VAL A 346 36.18 40.51 -14.59
C VAL A 346 37.39 39.76 -14.03
N LYS A 347 38.46 40.48 -13.72
CA LYS A 347 39.68 40.00 -13.09
C LYS A 347 39.96 40.77 -11.79
N GLN A 348 40.85 40.22 -10.96
CA GLN A 348 41.28 40.90 -9.74
C GLN A 348 41.90 42.27 -10.07
N GLY A 349 41.49 43.29 -9.33
CA GLY A 349 41.91 44.68 -9.51
C GLY A 349 40.91 45.52 -10.30
N ASP A 350 40.00 44.93 -11.08
CA ASP A 350 39.04 45.69 -11.87
C ASP A 350 38.08 46.49 -10.98
N LYS A 351 37.81 47.75 -11.35
CA LYS A 351 36.70 48.55 -10.80
C LYS A 351 35.40 48.13 -11.52
N VAL A 352 34.33 47.97 -10.75
CA VAL A 352 32.98 47.59 -11.24
C VAL A 352 31.97 48.63 -10.77
N VAL A 353 30.94 48.84 -11.61
CA VAL A 353 29.80 49.70 -11.28
C VAL A 353 28.56 48.83 -10.96
N ALA A 354 27.57 49.41 -10.28
CA ALA A 354 26.32 48.72 -10.00
C ALA A 354 25.67 48.16 -11.29
N LYS A 355 25.13 46.92 -11.22
CA LYS A 355 24.53 46.18 -12.35
C LYS A 355 25.51 45.73 -13.45
N GLN A 356 26.80 45.98 -13.34
CA GLN A 356 27.80 45.48 -14.28
C GLN A 356 27.90 43.95 -14.20
N LYS A 357 27.91 43.28 -15.36
CA LYS A 357 28.04 41.79 -15.45
C LYS A 357 29.45 41.37 -15.03
N ILE A 358 29.56 40.51 -14.03
CA ILE A 358 30.83 39.98 -13.46
C ILE A 358 31.14 38.56 -13.91
N GLY A 359 30.12 37.80 -14.34
CA GLY A 359 30.32 36.45 -14.84
C GLY A 359 29.03 35.82 -15.31
N THR A 360 29.13 34.59 -15.81
CA THR A 360 27.97 33.77 -16.19
C THR A 360 27.78 32.70 -15.11
N ILE A 361 26.57 32.48 -14.66
CA ILE A 361 26.24 31.50 -13.61
C ILE A 361 26.32 30.09 -14.19
N PHE A 362 26.85 29.17 -13.39
CA PHE A 362 26.94 27.76 -13.76
C PHE A 362 25.55 27.11 -13.76
N SER A 363 25.22 26.38 -14.82
CA SER A 363 24.04 25.52 -14.92
C SER A 363 24.48 24.07 -14.72
N ASP A 364 23.89 23.37 -13.77
CA ASP A 364 24.25 21.98 -13.46
C ASP A 364 23.50 21.01 -14.36
N PRO A 365 24.19 20.33 -15.30
CA PRO A 365 23.54 19.39 -16.22
C PRO A 365 22.97 18.15 -15.51
N GLU A 366 23.53 17.77 -14.34
CA GLU A 366 23.09 16.60 -13.56
C GLU A 366 21.80 16.91 -12.76
N GLN A 367 21.42 18.20 -12.64
CA GLN A 367 20.23 18.65 -11.92
C GLN A 367 19.30 19.46 -12.82
N ASP A 368 18.87 18.92 -13.95
CA ASP A 368 17.94 19.56 -14.90
C ASP A 368 18.36 20.99 -15.29
N ASN A 369 19.65 21.23 -15.47
CA ASN A 369 20.23 22.55 -15.74
C ASN A 369 19.91 23.59 -14.67
N LYS A 370 19.76 23.18 -13.40
CA LYS A 370 19.56 24.08 -12.27
C LYS A 370 20.66 25.14 -12.25
N THR A 371 20.26 26.40 -12.29
CA THR A 371 21.15 27.55 -12.37
C THR A 371 21.00 28.37 -11.11
N GLU A 372 22.00 28.32 -10.23
CA GLU A 372 21.96 28.97 -8.92
C GLU A 372 23.23 29.79 -8.66
N LEU A 373 23.05 31.03 -8.21
CA LEU A 373 24.12 31.89 -7.70
C LEU A 373 24.13 31.84 -6.18
N PHE A 374 25.27 31.50 -5.59
CA PHE A 374 25.49 31.68 -4.15
C PHE A 374 26.00 33.06 -3.88
N PHE A 375 25.30 33.80 -3.01
CA PHE A 375 25.57 35.21 -2.76
C PHE A 375 25.69 35.52 -1.29
N GLN A 376 26.77 36.32 -0.93
CA GLN A 376 27.01 36.75 0.44
C GLN A 376 27.30 38.26 0.51
N VAL A 377 26.99 38.85 1.65
CA VAL A 377 27.38 40.21 2.01
C VAL A 377 28.13 40.19 3.34
N TRP A 378 29.24 40.88 3.39
CA TRP A 378 30.09 40.96 4.56
C TRP A 378 30.33 42.42 4.97
N LYS A 379 30.45 42.67 6.29
CA LYS A 379 31.01 43.91 6.83
C LYS A 379 32.25 43.52 7.63
N ASP A 380 33.41 43.97 7.22
CA ASP A 380 34.71 43.58 7.76
C ASP A 380 34.91 42.06 7.81
N LYS A 381 34.75 41.45 8.98
CA LYS A 381 34.86 39.99 9.21
C LYS A 381 33.50 39.33 9.50
N THR A 382 32.41 40.08 9.50
CA THR A 382 31.07 39.59 9.87
C THR A 382 30.24 39.33 8.64
N ILE A 383 29.65 38.15 8.57
CA ILE A 383 28.68 37.80 7.52
C ILE A 383 27.34 38.42 7.87
N LEU A 384 26.74 39.10 6.91
CA LEU A 384 25.40 39.72 7.03
C LEU A 384 24.38 38.92 6.25
N ASN A 385 23.10 38.99 6.66
CA ASN A 385 22.03 38.40 5.89
C ASN A 385 21.80 39.19 4.60
N PRO A 386 22.09 38.61 3.40
CA PRO A 386 22.03 39.36 2.14
C PRO A 386 20.61 39.81 1.76
N SER A 387 19.59 39.06 2.15
CA SER A 387 18.18 39.38 1.82
C SER A 387 17.72 40.71 2.43
N LEU A 388 18.38 41.20 3.49
CA LEU A 388 18.08 42.50 4.10
C LEU A 388 18.72 43.69 3.35
N TRP A 389 19.59 43.44 2.38
CA TRP A 389 20.33 44.44 1.63
C TRP A 389 19.77 44.66 0.22
N LEU A 390 19.17 43.63 -0.34
CA LEU A 390 18.60 43.67 -1.69
C LEU A 390 17.26 44.40 -1.71
N ALA A 391 16.95 45.06 -2.80
CA ALA A 391 15.65 45.69 -3.03
C ALA A 391 14.55 44.66 -2.98
N LYS A 392 13.39 45.02 -2.40
CA LYS A 392 12.19 44.17 -2.35
C LYS A 392 11.54 44.05 -3.68
#